data_e96718f6e1e0a4b20f8e142825c1a8bd
#
_entry.id   e96718f6e1e0a4b20f8e142825c1a8bd
#
_cell.length_a   1.000
_cell.length_b   1.000
_cell.length_c   1.000
_cell.angle_alpha   90.00
_cell.angle_beta   90.00
_cell.angle_gamma   90.00
#
_symmetry.space_group_name_H-M   'P 1'
#
loop_
_entity.id
_entity.type
_entity.pdbx_description
1 polymer ?
#
loop_
_entity_poly.entity_id
_entity_poly.type
_entity_poly.pdbx_seq_one_letter_code
_entity_poly.pdbx_strand_id
1 'polypeptide(L)'
;SCSKGIEDYHFTLNYVSADEKDNEKYEELFREYMVVGGMPEAVDCYIKTESYYDSRQILKSLYDNYLSDMELYQASRESINRSKAIFANIFNELNKESKNFKSSMIEKNARTRDLQNPIDWLITANIIQKSFQLKDHITLPLYEKEGTLFRLFLCDIGMFTYQSGVNSGTLISNDRSNTISGIFFENFVANELVAKGNRLFYWKGKSAEFEFIVQSNNNIFPIDVKKKRGNLNSLEKYKQHNKCDMAIKVSENNYGFNKDNGILTIPFYQFPFLANDISKEDFDHTKFIK
;
A
#
# COMPACT_ATOMS: atom_id res chain seq x y z
N SER A 1 31.76 -23.91 4.22
CA SER A 1 30.66 -24.79 3.83
C SER A 1 29.47 -24.52 4.75
N CYS A 2 28.57 -23.66 4.30
CA CYS A 2 27.27 -23.43 4.92
C CYS A 2 26.22 -23.64 3.83
N SER A 3 25.98 -24.90 3.51
CA SER A 3 24.83 -25.35 2.72
C SER A 3 24.06 -26.33 3.59
N LYS A 4 23.31 -25.82 4.55
CA LYS A 4 22.22 -26.58 5.15
C LYS A 4 20.93 -25.93 4.69
N GLY A 5 20.15 -26.75 3.98
CA GLY A 5 18.93 -26.54 3.30
C GLY A 5 18.00 -25.51 3.93
N ILE A 6 17.61 -24.56 3.11
CA ILE A 6 16.30 -23.95 3.21
C ILE A 6 15.35 -25.09 2.84
N GLU A 7 14.93 -25.86 3.85
CA GLU A 7 13.76 -26.70 3.70
C GLU A 7 12.60 -25.78 3.31
N ASP A 8 11.98 -26.07 2.19
CA ASP A 8 10.74 -25.44 1.76
C ASP A 8 9.70 -25.58 2.89
N TYR A 9 9.64 -24.58 3.76
CA TYR A 9 8.49 -24.39 4.62
C TYR A 9 7.33 -24.02 3.71
N HIS A 10 6.65 -25.01 3.20
CA HIS A 10 5.28 -24.87 2.73
C HIS A 10 4.43 -24.49 3.94
N PHE A 11 4.46 -23.21 4.29
CA PHE A 11 3.42 -22.63 5.13
C PHE A 11 2.13 -22.68 4.30
N THR A 12 1.37 -23.73 4.51
CA THR A 12 -0.06 -23.69 4.24
C THR A 12 -0.62 -22.74 5.30
N LEU A 13 -0.53 -21.44 5.02
CA LEU A 13 -1.13 -20.43 5.88
C LEU A 13 -2.64 -20.62 5.78
N ASN A 14 -3.17 -21.37 6.71
CA ASN A 14 -4.57 -21.30 7.02
C ASN A 14 -4.78 -19.89 7.57
N TYR A 15 -5.55 -19.05 6.87
CA TYR A 15 -6.05 -17.80 7.42
C TYR A 15 -6.85 -18.13 8.67
N VAL A 16 -6.28 -17.87 9.83
CA VAL A 16 -6.86 -18.26 11.11
C VAL A 16 -7.02 -17.02 11.96
N SER A 17 -8.13 -16.94 12.64
CA SER A 17 -8.26 -16.01 13.73
C SER A 17 -7.23 -16.39 14.79
N ALA A 18 -6.24 -15.50 15.02
CA ALA A 18 -5.30 -15.64 16.11
C ALA A 18 -6.01 -15.47 17.45
N ASP A 19 -5.52 -16.08 18.52
CA ASP A 19 -5.98 -15.70 19.84
C ASP A 19 -5.60 -14.24 20.14
N GLU A 20 -6.18 -13.64 21.16
CA GLU A 20 -6.01 -12.20 21.42
C GLU A 20 -4.54 -11.84 21.67
N LYS A 21 -3.80 -12.70 22.35
CA LYS A 21 -2.38 -12.49 22.70
C LYS A 21 -1.47 -12.59 21.48
N ASP A 22 -1.71 -13.59 20.65
CA ASP A 22 -0.93 -13.77 19.40
C ASP A 22 -1.25 -12.65 18.42
N ASN A 23 -2.50 -12.23 18.30
CA ASN A 23 -2.89 -11.10 17.45
C ASN A 23 -2.19 -9.80 17.89
N GLU A 24 -2.14 -9.50 19.19
CA GLU A 24 -1.43 -8.35 19.71
C GLU A 24 0.06 -8.37 19.37
N LYS A 25 0.72 -9.52 19.53
CA LYS A 25 2.13 -9.70 19.18
C LYS A 25 2.40 -9.48 17.68
N TYR A 26 1.55 -10.02 16.80
CA TYR A 26 1.72 -9.82 15.36
C TYR A 26 1.43 -8.38 14.94
N GLU A 27 0.50 -7.70 15.60
CA GLU A 27 0.28 -6.28 15.39
C GLU A 27 1.46 -5.42 15.85
N GLU A 28 2.15 -5.80 16.93
CA GLU A 28 3.38 -5.14 17.37
C GLU A 28 4.48 -5.28 16.32
N LEU A 29 4.74 -6.49 15.84
CA LEU A 29 5.72 -6.75 14.78
C LEU A 29 5.36 -6.00 13.49
N PHE A 30 4.08 -5.92 13.15
CA PHE A 30 3.63 -5.14 12.02
C PHE A 30 3.94 -3.64 12.19
N ARG A 31 3.71 -3.07 13.38
CA ARG A 31 4.06 -1.67 13.67
C ARG A 31 5.57 -1.41 13.59
N GLU A 32 6.39 -2.36 14.03
CA GLU A 32 7.86 -2.31 13.83
C GLU A 32 8.21 -2.28 12.34
N TYR A 33 7.60 -3.16 11.56
CA TYR A 33 7.76 -3.18 10.10
C TYR A 33 7.34 -1.86 9.45
N MET A 34 6.27 -1.22 9.90
CA MET A 34 5.85 0.10 9.40
C MET A 34 6.90 1.19 9.61
N VAL A 35 7.76 1.06 10.61
CA VAL A 35 8.87 1.99 10.89
C VAL A 35 10.13 1.64 10.13
N VAL A 36 10.51 0.38 10.13
CA VAL A 36 11.76 -0.12 9.54
C VAL A 36 11.64 -0.28 8.02
N GLY A 37 10.47 -0.70 7.54
CA GLY A 37 10.23 -1.01 6.12
C GLY A 37 10.83 -2.34 5.68
N GLY A 38 10.86 -2.51 4.36
CA GLY A 38 11.41 -3.70 3.70
C GLY A 38 12.75 -3.47 3.00
N MET A 39 13.36 -2.29 3.13
CA MET A 39 14.68 -2.02 2.53
C MET A 39 15.74 -2.88 3.20
N PRO A 40 16.48 -3.76 2.46
CA PRO A 40 17.36 -4.78 3.06
C PRO A 40 18.39 -4.23 4.03
N GLU A 41 19.00 -3.09 3.70
CA GLU A 41 20.00 -2.44 4.55
C GLU A 41 19.41 -1.91 5.86
N ALA A 42 18.18 -1.34 5.80
CA ALA A 42 17.47 -0.86 6.99
C ALA A 42 17.04 -2.01 7.90
N VAL A 43 16.57 -3.11 7.32
CA VAL A 43 16.19 -4.33 8.03
C VAL A 43 17.42 -4.97 8.68
N ASP A 44 18.53 -5.12 7.96
CA ASP A 44 19.78 -5.68 8.48
C ASP A 44 20.33 -4.84 9.65
N CYS A 45 20.28 -3.51 9.51
CA CYS A 45 20.65 -2.59 10.58
C CYS A 45 19.78 -2.81 11.82
N TYR A 46 18.46 -2.87 11.65
CA TYR A 46 17.54 -3.08 12.76
C TYR A 46 17.75 -4.41 13.47
N ILE A 47 17.93 -5.50 12.71
CA ILE A 47 18.21 -6.84 13.28
C ILE A 47 19.49 -6.85 14.12
N LYS A 48 20.53 -6.08 13.72
CA LYS A 48 21.82 -6.04 14.42
C LYS A 48 21.82 -5.12 15.64
N THR A 49 21.07 -4.04 15.60
CA THR A 49 21.16 -2.96 16.60
C THR A 49 19.93 -2.86 17.50
N GLU A 50 18.80 -3.43 17.10
CA GLU A 50 17.48 -3.26 17.70
C GLU A 50 17.09 -1.76 17.85
N SER A 51 17.67 -0.90 17.00
CA SER A 51 17.56 0.55 17.06
C SER A 51 16.77 1.10 15.88
N TYR A 52 15.59 1.63 16.16
CA TYR A 52 14.81 2.36 15.14
C TYR A 52 15.52 3.63 14.67
N TYR A 53 16.30 4.26 15.54
CA TYR A 53 17.08 5.43 15.17
C TYR A 53 18.12 5.09 14.10
N ASP A 54 18.89 4.02 14.30
CA ASP A 54 19.93 3.63 13.35
C ASP A 54 19.33 3.17 12.01
N SER A 55 18.26 2.38 12.06
CA SER A 55 17.51 2.01 10.86
C SER A 55 16.99 3.24 10.08
N ARG A 56 16.53 4.27 10.78
CA ARG A 56 16.09 5.53 10.14
C ARG A 56 17.25 6.33 9.53
N GLN A 57 18.48 6.23 10.07
CA GLN A 57 19.64 6.84 9.41
C GLN A 57 19.95 6.13 8.08
N ILE A 58 19.77 4.80 8.02
CA ILE A 58 19.87 4.07 6.75
C ILE A 58 18.79 4.52 5.77
N LEU A 59 17.52 4.61 6.20
CA LEU A 59 16.44 5.11 5.34
C LEU A 59 16.71 6.53 4.84
N LYS A 60 17.28 7.40 5.68
CA LYS A 60 17.73 8.73 5.29
C LYS A 60 18.78 8.66 4.19
N SER A 61 19.81 7.83 4.38
CA SER A 61 20.87 7.66 3.39
C SER A 61 20.34 7.16 2.05
N LEU A 62 19.43 6.17 2.08
CA LEU A 62 18.75 5.67 0.88
C LEU A 62 17.90 6.75 0.19
N TYR A 63 17.19 7.56 0.97
CA TYR A 63 16.42 8.70 0.44
C TYR A 63 17.32 9.71 -0.28
N ASP A 64 18.45 10.07 0.35
CA ASP A 64 19.42 11.01 -0.22
C ASP A 64 20.09 10.40 -1.48
N ASN A 65 20.35 9.09 -1.51
CA ASN A 65 20.85 8.37 -2.68
C ASN A 65 19.86 8.42 -3.85
N TYR A 66 18.55 8.20 -3.62
CA TYR A 66 17.55 8.33 -4.67
C TYR A 66 17.52 9.74 -5.29
N LEU A 67 17.66 10.79 -4.44
CA LEU A 67 17.76 12.16 -4.95
C LEU A 67 19.01 12.39 -5.79
N SER A 68 20.13 11.76 -5.44
CA SER A 68 21.39 11.83 -6.19
C SER A 68 21.32 11.06 -7.50
N ASP A 69 20.69 9.88 -7.49
CA ASP A 69 20.50 9.07 -8.69
C ASP A 69 19.62 9.79 -9.72
N MET A 70 18.62 10.56 -9.29
CA MET A 70 17.85 11.42 -10.18
C MET A 70 18.72 12.42 -10.95
N GLU A 71 19.81 12.92 -10.33
CA GLU A 71 20.76 13.80 -11.00
C GLU A 71 21.64 13.07 -12.02
N LEU A 72 22.02 11.82 -11.72
CA LEU A 72 22.93 11.04 -12.56
C LEU A 72 22.25 10.49 -13.81
N TYR A 73 21.00 10.06 -13.68
CA TYR A 73 20.34 9.27 -14.73
C TYR A 73 19.30 10.02 -15.56
N GLN A 74 19.05 11.30 -15.26
CA GLN A 74 18.14 12.13 -16.06
C GLN A 74 18.88 13.21 -16.83
N ALA A 75 18.48 13.38 -18.11
CA ALA A 75 19.22 14.23 -19.05
C ALA A 75 18.96 15.73 -18.88
N SER A 76 17.80 16.14 -18.36
CA SER A 76 17.45 17.57 -18.25
C SER A 76 17.30 18.01 -16.81
N ARG A 77 17.84 19.20 -16.51
CA ARG A 77 17.72 19.81 -15.17
C ARG A 77 16.26 20.02 -14.76
N GLU A 78 15.40 20.34 -15.71
CA GLU A 78 13.97 20.50 -15.47
C GLU A 78 13.33 19.16 -15.03
N SER A 79 13.63 18.07 -15.74
CA SER A 79 13.15 16.73 -15.40
C SER A 79 13.64 16.28 -14.02
N ILE A 80 14.93 16.53 -13.72
CA ILE A 80 15.53 16.25 -12.40
C ILE A 80 14.77 16.95 -11.29
N ASN A 81 14.57 18.26 -11.42
CA ASN A 81 13.89 19.06 -10.41
C ASN A 81 12.45 18.60 -10.19
N ARG A 82 11.75 18.28 -11.27
CA ARG A 82 10.37 17.77 -11.22
C ARG A 82 10.31 16.41 -10.56
N SER A 83 11.19 15.47 -10.90
CA SER A 83 11.26 14.16 -10.25
C SER A 83 11.53 14.26 -8.76
N LYS A 84 12.49 15.08 -8.36
CA LYS A 84 12.78 15.35 -6.95
C LYS A 84 11.57 15.93 -6.22
N ALA A 85 10.91 16.91 -6.84
CA ALA A 85 9.73 17.55 -6.26
C ALA A 85 8.55 16.55 -6.13
N ILE A 86 8.32 15.69 -7.13
CA ILE A 86 7.30 14.63 -7.06
C ILE A 86 7.63 13.68 -5.91
N PHE A 87 8.83 13.12 -5.89
CA PHE A 87 9.26 12.18 -4.87
C PHE A 87 9.14 12.76 -3.46
N ALA A 88 9.60 14.00 -3.24
CA ALA A 88 9.55 14.66 -1.94
C ALA A 88 8.13 14.99 -1.46
N ASN A 89 7.13 15.03 -2.34
CA ASN A 89 5.77 15.44 -2.00
C ASN A 89 4.74 14.31 -1.91
N ILE A 90 5.12 13.04 -2.11
CA ILE A 90 4.16 11.93 -2.12
C ILE A 90 3.36 11.84 -0.83
N PHE A 91 4.02 11.93 0.33
CA PHE A 91 3.33 11.95 1.62
C PHE A 91 2.31 13.09 1.70
N ASN A 92 2.71 14.31 1.33
CA ASN A 92 1.85 15.48 1.38
C ASN A 92 0.65 15.35 0.41
N GLU A 93 0.85 14.76 -0.78
CA GLU A 93 -0.22 14.51 -1.74
C GLU A 93 -1.25 13.52 -1.20
N LEU A 94 -0.81 12.41 -0.61
CA LEU A 94 -1.69 11.39 -0.04
C LEU A 94 -2.39 11.86 1.23
N ASN A 95 -1.77 12.76 2.01
CA ASN A 95 -2.32 13.25 3.28
C ASN A 95 -3.40 14.34 3.12
N LYS A 96 -3.83 14.63 1.89
CA LYS A 96 -4.94 15.57 1.61
C LYS A 96 -6.28 14.84 1.59
N GLU A 97 -7.36 15.62 1.70
CA GLU A 97 -8.72 15.11 1.52
C GLU A 97 -8.89 14.44 0.14
N SER A 98 -8.39 15.08 -0.91
CA SER A 98 -8.26 14.46 -2.23
C SER A 98 -6.84 13.93 -2.39
N LYS A 99 -6.68 12.61 -2.32
CA LYS A 99 -5.40 11.90 -2.49
C LYS A 99 -4.91 11.85 -3.95
N ASN A 100 -5.67 12.42 -4.87
CA ASN A 100 -5.29 12.45 -6.29
C ASN A 100 -4.13 13.40 -6.50
N PHE A 101 -3.16 12.96 -7.29
CA PHE A 101 -2.00 13.75 -7.66
C PHE A 101 -2.40 15.08 -8.30
N LYS A 102 -1.78 16.16 -7.86
CA LYS A 102 -2.02 17.53 -8.36
C LYS A 102 -0.73 18.14 -8.85
N SER A 103 -0.61 18.28 -10.16
CA SER A 103 0.58 18.88 -10.80
C SER A 103 0.95 20.29 -10.27
N SER A 104 -0.06 21.07 -9.88
CA SER A 104 0.13 22.41 -9.32
C SER A 104 0.85 22.44 -7.96
N MET A 105 0.96 21.30 -7.28
CA MET A 105 1.73 21.18 -6.04
C MET A 105 3.22 20.98 -6.31
N ILE A 106 3.55 20.49 -7.49
CA ILE A 106 4.93 20.29 -7.91
C ILE A 106 5.48 21.57 -8.55
N GLU A 107 4.69 22.13 -9.45
CA GLU A 107 5.08 23.37 -10.15
C GLU A 107 3.84 24.20 -10.47
N LYS A 108 3.87 25.49 -10.13
CA LYS A 108 2.77 26.42 -10.41
C LYS A 108 2.48 26.46 -11.92
N ASN A 109 1.22 26.26 -12.28
CA ASN A 109 0.73 26.21 -13.66
C ASN A 109 1.14 24.95 -14.47
N ALA A 110 1.88 24.00 -13.90
CA ALA A 110 2.17 22.74 -14.57
C ALA A 110 0.88 21.94 -14.81
N ARG A 111 0.79 21.33 -15.98
CA ARG A 111 -0.25 20.33 -16.28
C ARG A 111 0.31 18.94 -16.03
N THR A 112 -0.57 17.97 -15.79
CA THR A 112 -0.17 16.58 -15.55
C THR A 112 0.70 16.02 -16.69
N ARG A 113 0.43 16.40 -17.95
CA ARG A 113 1.24 16.01 -19.11
C ARG A 113 2.71 16.50 -19.05
N ASP A 114 2.95 17.64 -18.40
CA ASP A 114 4.29 18.23 -18.28
C ASP A 114 5.16 17.46 -17.27
N LEU A 115 4.50 16.68 -16.40
CA LEU A 115 5.13 15.85 -15.36
C LEU A 115 5.15 14.35 -15.73
N GLN A 116 4.64 13.97 -16.92
CA GLN A 116 4.52 12.56 -17.31
C GLN A 116 5.89 11.87 -17.36
N ASN A 117 6.86 12.44 -18.06
CA ASN A 117 8.20 11.87 -18.16
C ASN A 117 8.90 11.71 -16.79
N PRO A 118 8.89 12.71 -15.88
CA PRO A 118 9.37 12.55 -14.51
C PRO A 118 8.66 11.42 -13.73
N ILE A 119 7.34 11.31 -13.85
CA ILE A 119 6.56 10.26 -13.19
C ILE A 119 6.94 8.89 -13.76
N ASP A 120 6.98 8.74 -15.08
CA ASP A 120 7.30 7.48 -15.75
C ASP A 120 8.73 7.01 -15.42
N TRP A 121 9.66 7.97 -15.31
CA TRP A 121 11.02 7.66 -14.88
C TRP A 121 11.04 7.09 -13.44
N LEU A 122 10.34 7.74 -12.50
CA LEU A 122 10.25 7.29 -11.11
C LEU A 122 9.57 5.91 -10.98
N ILE A 123 8.56 5.63 -11.81
CA ILE A 123 7.89 4.32 -11.87
C ILE A 123 8.86 3.27 -12.44
N THR A 124 9.56 3.57 -13.53
CA THR A 124 10.52 2.65 -14.17
C THR A 124 11.68 2.32 -13.23
N ALA A 125 12.11 3.29 -12.43
CA ALA A 125 13.12 3.10 -11.38
C ALA A 125 12.59 2.36 -10.14
N ASN A 126 11.31 1.95 -10.12
CA ASN A 126 10.65 1.33 -8.97
C ASN A 126 10.69 2.16 -7.67
N ILE A 127 10.81 3.48 -7.77
CA ILE A 127 10.85 4.38 -6.62
C ILE A 127 9.43 4.74 -6.17
N ILE A 128 8.50 4.85 -7.12
CA ILE A 128 7.09 5.13 -6.87
C ILE A 128 6.18 4.13 -7.57
N GLN A 129 4.95 4.04 -7.06
CA GLN A 129 3.88 3.20 -7.60
C GLN A 129 2.68 4.08 -7.96
N LYS A 130 2.03 3.78 -9.07
CA LYS A 130 0.91 4.57 -9.57
C LYS A 130 -0.39 3.77 -9.53
N SER A 131 -1.39 4.31 -8.85
CA SER A 131 -2.75 3.77 -8.78
C SER A 131 -3.68 4.60 -9.65
N PHE A 132 -4.42 3.94 -10.54
CA PHE A 132 -5.29 4.59 -11.51
C PHE A 132 -6.73 4.60 -11.05
N GLN A 133 -7.45 5.68 -11.32
CA GLN A 133 -8.90 5.72 -11.09
C GLN A 133 -9.63 4.87 -12.12
N LEU A 134 -10.49 3.98 -11.64
CA LEU A 134 -11.39 3.21 -12.49
C LEU A 134 -12.58 4.05 -12.97
N LYS A 135 -13.21 3.61 -14.07
CA LYS A 135 -14.49 4.13 -14.55
C LYS A 135 -15.60 3.93 -13.51
N ASP A 136 -16.67 4.70 -13.62
CA ASP A 136 -17.79 4.62 -12.68
C ASP A 136 -18.45 3.25 -12.70
N HIS A 137 -18.54 2.61 -13.88
CA HIS A 137 -18.98 1.24 -14.03
C HIS A 137 -17.76 0.33 -14.24
N ILE A 138 -17.51 -0.54 -13.25
CA ILE A 138 -16.36 -1.43 -13.25
C ILE A 138 -16.69 -2.68 -14.05
N THR A 139 -15.87 -2.93 -15.07
CA THR A 139 -15.95 -4.13 -15.92
C THR A 139 -14.59 -4.80 -16.04
N LEU A 140 -14.60 -6.08 -16.39
CA LEU A 140 -13.36 -6.82 -16.69
C LEU A 140 -13.02 -6.73 -18.19
N PRO A 141 -11.75 -6.65 -18.53
CA PRO A 141 -10.61 -6.39 -17.64
C PRO A 141 -10.67 -4.97 -17.04
N LEU A 142 -9.97 -4.76 -15.91
CA LEU A 142 -9.93 -3.44 -15.29
C LEU A 142 -9.22 -2.40 -16.17
N TYR A 143 -9.87 -1.28 -16.42
CA TYR A 143 -9.33 -0.15 -17.19
C TYR A 143 -9.38 1.15 -16.41
N GLU A 144 -8.33 1.94 -16.57
CA GLU A 144 -8.31 3.31 -16.08
C GLU A 144 -9.37 4.18 -16.77
N LYS A 145 -9.88 5.15 -16.02
CA LYS A 145 -10.75 6.20 -16.54
C LYS A 145 -9.92 7.14 -17.42
N GLU A 146 -10.39 7.42 -18.61
CA GLU A 146 -9.80 8.44 -19.46
C GLU A 146 -9.80 9.80 -18.75
N GLY A 147 -8.67 10.54 -18.85
CA GLY A 147 -8.53 11.86 -18.21
C GLY A 147 -7.75 11.86 -16.90
N THR A 148 -7.14 10.73 -16.51
CA THR A 148 -5.93 10.68 -15.70
C THR A 148 -5.99 11.17 -14.27
N LEU A 149 -7.01 10.78 -13.52
CA LEU A 149 -6.89 10.86 -12.07
C LEU A 149 -6.10 9.63 -11.57
N PHE A 150 -5.06 9.87 -10.79
CA PHE A 150 -4.23 8.82 -10.21
C PHE A 150 -3.68 9.24 -8.86
N ARG A 151 -3.19 8.26 -8.11
CA ARG A 151 -2.48 8.44 -6.84
C ARG A 151 -1.07 7.89 -6.98
N LEU A 152 -0.14 8.46 -6.23
CA LEU A 152 1.24 7.99 -6.17
C LEU A 152 1.53 7.49 -4.75
N PHE A 153 2.20 6.33 -4.67
CA PHE A 153 2.66 5.72 -3.44
C PHE A 153 4.18 5.55 -3.50
N LEU A 154 4.86 5.56 -2.36
CA LEU A 154 6.27 5.17 -2.30
C LEU A 154 6.39 3.65 -2.35
N CYS A 155 7.50 3.17 -2.91
CA CYS A 155 7.77 1.74 -3.08
C CYS A 155 7.99 0.97 -1.76
N ASP A 156 8.24 1.69 -0.66
CA ASP A 156 8.52 1.09 0.64
C ASP A 156 7.87 1.89 1.77
N ILE A 157 7.31 1.17 2.75
CA ILE A 157 6.59 1.79 3.87
C ILE A 157 7.53 2.46 4.85
N GLY A 158 8.73 1.93 5.09
CA GLY A 158 9.74 2.57 5.95
C GLY A 158 10.20 3.90 5.36
N MET A 159 10.42 3.94 4.04
CA MET A 159 10.74 5.15 3.30
C MET A 159 9.60 6.17 3.39
N PHE A 160 8.34 5.74 3.25
CA PHE A 160 7.17 6.60 3.40
C PHE A 160 7.03 7.16 4.81
N THR A 161 7.28 6.31 5.80
CA THR A 161 7.31 6.70 7.23
C THR A 161 8.43 7.69 7.51
N TYR A 162 9.63 7.46 6.95
CA TYR A 162 10.73 8.42 7.04
C TYR A 162 10.35 9.78 6.44
N GLN A 163 9.79 9.79 5.23
CA GLN A 163 9.38 11.02 4.53
C GLN A 163 8.32 11.81 5.31
N SER A 164 7.43 11.13 6.00
CA SER A 164 6.37 11.77 6.80
C SER A 164 6.88 12.63 7.95
N GLY A 165 8.10 12.38 8.41
CA GLY A 165 8.65 13.00 9.62
C GLY A 165 8.02 12.52 10.94
N VAL A 166 7.08 11.57 10.91
CA VAL A 166 6.45 11.03 12.13
C VAL A 166 7.50 10.29 12.97
N ASN A 167 7.46 10.51 14.28
CA ASN A 167 8.35 9.83 15.21
C ASN A 167 8.04 8.32 15.28
N SER A 168 9.09 7.49 15.32
CA SER A 168 8.95 6.02 15.39
C SER A 168 8.11 5.59 16.59
N GLY A 169 8.29 6.19 17.76
CA GLY A 169 7.52 5.90 18.96
C GLY A 169 6.02 6.14 18.78
N THR A 170 5.63 7.13 17.97
CA THR A 170 4.21 7.40 17.66
C THR A 170 3.58 6.27 16.82
N LEU A 171 4.35 5.68 15.91
CA LEU A 171 3.86 4.57 15.07
C LEU A 171 3.79 3.25 15.83
N ILE A 172 4.77 3.01 16.70
CA ILE A 172 4.88 1.77 17.49
C ILE A 172 3.88 1.78 18.66
N SER A 173 3.63 2.95 19.24
CA SER A 173 2.72 3.10 20.38
C SER A 173 1.33 2.54 20.07
N ASN A 174 0.85 1.69 20.96
CA ASN A 174 -0.53 1.16 20.95
C ASN A 174 -1.54 2.16 21.49
N ASP A 175 -1.15 3.43 21.67
CA ASP A 175 -2.04 4.46 22.19
C ASP A 175 -3.21 4.69 21.20
N ARG A 176 -4.41 4.37 21.68
CA ARG A 176 -5.66 4.51 20.91
C ARG A 176 -5.99 5.96 20.56
N SER A 177 -5.36 6.93 21.24
CA SER A 177 -5.49 8.36 20.95
C SER A 177 -4.65 8.79 19.74
N ASN A 178 -3.68 7.98 19.30
CA ASN A 178 -2.83 8.28 18.16
C ASN A 178 -3.65 8.29 16.86
N THR A 179 -3.86 9.48 16.33
CA THR A 179 -4.46 9.73 15.03
C THR A 179 -3.42 9.53 13.89
N ILE A 180 -2.84 8.34 13.79
CA ILE A 180 -2.04 8.01 12.62
C ILE A 180 -2.98 7.98 11.42
N SER A 181 -2.63 8.78 10.40
CA SER A 181 -3.39 8.84 9.16
C SER A 181 -3.49 7.46 8.48
N GLY A 182 -4.65 7.12 7.95
CA GLY A 182 -4.88 5.87 7.22
C GLY A 182 -3.95 5.66 6.02
N ILE A 183 -3.34 6.73 5.51
CA ILE A 183 -2.45 6.69 4.34
C ILE A 183 -1.20 5.82 4.54
N PHE A 184 -0.71 5.64 5.77
CA PHE A 184 0.40 4.72 6.03
C PHE A 184 0.00 3.28 5.71
N PHE A 185 -1.18 2.87 6.16
CA PHE A 185 -1.73 1.55 5.88
C PHE A 185 -2.08 1.37 4.39
N GLU A 186 -2.53 2.43 3.74
CA GLU A 186 -2.77 2.43 2.29
C GLU A 186 -1.46 2.27 1.52
N ASN A 187 -0.38 2.96 1.89
CA ASN A 187 0.92 2.78 1.25
C ASN A 187 1.46 1.35 1.44
N PHE A 188 1.31 0.78 2.63
CA PHE A 188 1.65 -0.63 2.89
C PHE A 188 0.87 -1.58 1.97
N VAL A 189 -0.45 -1.44 1.90
CA VAL A 189 -1.29 -2.30 1.04
C VAL A 189 -0.91 -2.14 -0.44
N ALA A 190 -0.60 -0.91 -0.90
CA ALA A 190 -0.10 -0.67 -2.24
C ALA A 190 1.21 -1.43 -2.51
N ASN A 191 2.16 -1.37 -1.56
CA ASN A 191 3.44 -2.08 -1.68
C ASN A 191 3.23 -3.59 -1.80
N GLU A 192 2.39 -4.18 -0.96
CA GLU A 192 2.13 -5.62 -0.99
C GLU A 192 1.45 -6.06 -2.30
N LEU A 193 0.48 -5.29 -2.79
CA LEU A 193 -0.17 -5.60 -4.06
C LEU A 193 0.82 -5.57 -5.24
N VAL A 194 1.65 -4.52 -5.33
CA VAL A 194 2.64 -4.38 -6.40
C VAL A 194 3.72 -5.44 -6.31
N ALA A 195 4.19 -5.78 -5.11
CA ALA A 195 5.18 -6.83 -4.90
C ALA A 195 4.71 -8.21 -5.41
N LYS A 196 3.41 -8.41 -5.53
CA LYS A 196 2.79 -9.63 -6.10
C LYS A 196 2.33 -9.46 -7.54
N GLY A 197 2.77 -8.40 -8.22
CA GLY A 197 2.50 -8.16 -9.65
C GLY A 197 1.13 -7.55 -9.96
N ASN A 198 0.37 -7.14 -8.95
CA ASN A 198 -0.92 -6.50 -9.18
C ASN A 198 -0.74 -5.06 -9.65
N ARG A 199 -1.49 -4.64 -10.67
CA ARG A 199 -1.66 -3.22 -11.00
C ARG A 199 -2.57 -2.58 -9.95
N LEU A 200 -2.25 -1.35 -9.58
CA LEU A 200 -3.06 -0.61 -8.61
C LEU A 200 -4.18 0.16 -9.32
N PHE A 201 -5.39 -0.07 -8.84
CA PHE A 201 -6.57 0.68 -9.21
C PHE A 201 -7.32 1.12 -7.96
N TYR A 202 -7.96 2.27 -8.00
CA TYR A 202 -8.92 2.71 -7.00
C TYR A 202 -10.22 3.15 -7.68
N TRP A 203 -11.29 3.17 -6.90
CA TRP A 203 -12.58 3.63 -7.39
C TRP A 203 -13.16 4.69 -6.46
N LYS A 204 -13.70 5.74 -7.05
CA LYS A 204 -14.36 6.82 -6.33
C LYS A 204 -15.65 7.18 -7.03
N GLY A 205 -16.76 6.87 -6.36
CA GLY A 205 -18.11 7.27 -6.76
C GLY A 205 -18.62 8.47 -5.96
N LYS A 206 -19.90 8.79 -6.11
CA LYS A 206 -20.52 9.94 -5.42
C LYS A 206 -20.59 9.78 -3.90
N SER A 207 -20.77 8.55 -3.40
CA SER A 207 -21.04 8.27 -1.98
C SER A 207 -20.17 7.13 -1.39
N ALA A 208 -19.19 6.64 -2.16
CA ALA A 208 -18.33 5.55 -1.76
C ALA A 208 -16.98 5.68 -2.45
N GLU A 209 -15.92 5.20 -1.77
CA GLU A 209 -14.56 5.17 -2.29
C GLU A 209 -13.90 3.88 -1.81
N PHE A 210 -13.12 3.23 -2.70
CA PHE A 210 -12.27 2.10 -2.36
C PHE A 210 -10.84 2.46 -2.65
N GLU A 211 -10.00 2.22 -1.67
CA GLU A 211 -8.58 2.51 -1.78
C GLU A 211 -7.93 1.67 -2.87
N PHE A 212 -8.35 0.39 -2.99
CA PHE A 212 -7.86 -0.48 -4.04
C PHE A 212 -8.98 -1.37 -4.61
N ILE A 213 -8.81 -1.74 -5.87
CA ILE A 213 -9.60 -2.76 -6.54
C ILE A 213 -8.64 -3.66 -7.28
N VAL A 214 -8.75 -4.97 -7.04
CA VAL A 214 -7.94 -5.98 -7.71
C VAL A 214 -8.82 -6.92 -8.53
N GLN A 215 -8.26 -7.39 -9.61
CA GLN A 215 -8.84 -8.43 -10.44
C GLN A 215 -8.09 -9.73 -10.18
N SER A 216 -8.82 -10.81 -9.95
CA SER A 216 -8.26 -12.15 -9.96
C SER A 216 -9.22 -13.06 -10.74
N ASN A 217 -8.71 -13.69 -11.77
CA ASN A 217 -9.53 -14.43 -12.74
C ASN A 217 -10.68 -13.58 -13.28
N ASN A 218 -11.91 -14.06 -13.18
CA ASN A 218 -13.12 -13.36 -13.61
C ASN A 218 -13.82 -12.58 -12.45
N ASN A 219 -13.11 -12.38 -11.33
CA ASN A 219 -13.68 -11.71 -10.17
C ASN A 219 -12.99 -10.37 -9.89
N ILE A 220 -13.75 -9.48 -9.28
CA ILE A 220 -13.31 -8.17 -8.84
C ILE A 220 -13.43 -8.10 -7.32
N PHE A 221 -12.33 -7.76 -6.65
CA PHE A 221 -12.27 -7.64 -5.21
C PHE A 221 -12.00 -6.20 -4.81
N PRO A 222 -13.00 -5.44 -4.33
CA PRO A 222 -12.77 -4.15 -3.70
C PRO A 222 -12.08 -4.34 -2.35
N ILE A 223 -11.07 -3.51 -2.10
CA ILE A 223 -10.28 -3.53 -0.87
C ILE A 223 -10.44 -2.18 -0.18
N ASP A 224 -10.94 -2.22 1.05
CA ASP A 224 -11.08 -1.07 1.94
C ASP A 224 -10.04 -1.16 3.05
N VAL A 225 -9.25 -0.11 3.22
CA VAL A 225 -8.15 -0.07 4.19
C VAL A 225 -8.57 0.82 5.36
N LYS A 226 -8.69 0.24 6.55
CA LYS A 226 -9.12 0.97 7.76
C LYS A 226 -8.23 0.61 8.94
N LYS A 227 -7.87 1.61 9.76
CA LYS A 227 -7.07 1.33 10.94
C LYS A 227 -7.76 0.30 11.85
N LYS A 228 -8.89 0.61 12.46
CA LYS A 228 -9.57 -0.30 13.39
C LYS A 228 -11.08 -0.31 13.21
N ARG A 229 -11.73 0.82 13.39
CA ARG A 229 -13.17 0.99 13.17
C ARG A 229 -13.37 1.87 11.95
N GLY A 230 -13.95 1.31 10.91
CA GLY A 230 -14.35 2.04 9.73
C GLY A 230 -15.79 1.71 9.39
N ASN A 231 -16.52 2.67 8.86
CA ASN A 231 -17.85 2.44 8.34
C ASN A 231 -17.73 1.59 7.07
N LEU A 232 -18.36 0.43 7.06
CA LEU A 232 -18.39 -0.50 5.92
C LEU A 232 -19.42 -0.09 4.85
N ASN A 233 -20.09 1.05 5.04
CA ASN A 233 -21.16 1.53 4.14
C ASN A 233 -20.71 1.58 2.66
N SER A 234 -19.43 1.83 2.40
CA SER A 234 -18.89 1.86 1.04
C SER A 234 -18.91 0.46 0.41
N LEU A 235 -18.41 -0.54 1.13
CA LEU A 235 -18.39 -1.93 0.67
C LEU A 235 -19.80 -2.49 0.52
N GLU A 236 -20.67 -2.23 1.47
CA GLU A 236 -22.06 -2.69 1.44
C GLU A 236 -22.83 -2.06 0.27
N LYS A 237 -22.70 -0.74 0.06
CA LYS A 237 -23.33 -0.05 -1.08
C LYS A 237 -22.78 -0.57 -2.41
N TYR A 238 -21.49 -0.82 -2.50
CA TYR A 238 -20.91 -1.37 -3.73
C TYR A 238 -21.50 -2.75 -4.05
N LYS A 239 -21.56 -3.64 -3.07
CA LYS A 239 -22.11 -4.99 -3.25
C LYS A 239 -23.60 -4.97 -3.64
N GLN A 240 -24.38 -4.01 -3.15
CA GLN A 240 -25.77 -3.85 -3.54
C GLN A 240 -25.96 -3.47 -5.03
N HIS A 241 -24.96 -2.76 -5.61
CA HIS A 241 -25.03 -2.26 -6.99
C HIS A 241 -24.21 -3.07 -7.99
N ASN A 242 -23.28 -3.89 -7.51
CA ASN A 242 -22.37 -4.68 -8.34
C ASN A 242 -22.35 -6.13 -7.88
N LYS A 243 -22.32 -7.07 -8.83
CA LYS A 243 -22.09 -8.48 -8.51
C LYS A 243 -20.67 -8.67 -7.99
N CYS A 244 -20.53 -8.74 -6.68
CA CYS A 244 -19.27 -8.97 -5.99
C CYS A 244 -19.53 -9.96 -4.86
N ASP A 245 -18.97 -11.15 -4.97
CA ASP A 245 -19.20 -12.22 -3.99
C ASP A 245 -18.46 -11.94 -2.68
N MET A 246 -17.29 -11.33 -2.77
CA MET A 246 -16.46 -11.02 -1.63
C MET A 246 -15.84 -9.62 -1.75
N ALA A 247 -15.92 -8.84 -0.69
CA ALA A 247 -15.15 -7.61 -0.51
C ALA A 247 -14.15 -7.78 0.63
N ILE A 248 -13.03 -7.09 0.57
CA ILE A 248 -11.91 -7.26 1.52
C ILE A 248 -11.78 -6.00 2.37
N LYS A 249 -11.76 -6.17 3.68
CA LYS A 249 -11.39 -5.15 4.65
C LYS A 249 -10.04 -5.49 5.24
N VAL A 250 -9.04 -4.66 5.00
CA VAL A 250 -7.71 -4.78 5.64
C VAL A 250 -7.67 -3.84 6.84
N SER A 251 -7.41 -4.37 8.03
CA SER A 251 -7.46 -3.57 9.26
C SER A 251 -6.68 -4.22 10.41
N GLU A 252 -6.57 -3.53 11.55
CA GLU A 252 -6.05 -4.12 12.80
C GLU A 252 -7.02 -5.12 13.46
N ASN A 253 -8.20 -5.37 12.87
CA ASN A 253 -9.12 -6.38 13.39
C ASN A 253 -8.64 -7.77 13.02
N ASN A 254 -8.95 -8.74 13.88
CA ASN A 254 -8.64 -10.12 13.64
C ASN A 254 -9.33 -10.68 12.38
N TYR A 255 -8.78 -11.76 11.83
CA TYR A 255 -9.33 -12.44 10.67
C TYR A 255 -10.77 -12.91 10.92
N GLY A 256 -11.62 -12.75 9.92
CA GLY A 256 -12.98 -13.25 9.94
C GLY A 256 -13.74 -12.95 8.64
N PHE A 257 -14.69 -13.82 8.33
CA PHE A 257 -15.60 -13.61 7.20
C PHE A 257 -17.04 -13.43 7.70
N ASN A 258 -17.63 -12.29 7.35
CA ASN A 258 -19.04 -12.04 7.64
C ASN A 258 -19.90 -12.51 6.48
N LYS A 259 -20.66 -13.60 6.70
CA LYS A 259 -21.52 -14.24 5.68
C LYS A 259 -22.69 -13.34 5.26
N ASP A 260 -23.23 -12.51 6.14
CA ASP A 260 -24.41 -11.68 5.87
C ASP A 260 -24.12 -10.60 4.82
N ASN A 261 -22.93 -10.01 4.90
CA ASN A 261 -22.53 -8.94 3.97
C ASN A 261 -21.39 -9.34 3.01
N GLY A 262 -20.84 -10.56 3.13
CA GLY A 262 -19.76 -11.08 2.27
C GLY A 262 -18.47 -10.29 2.37
N ILE A 263 -18.12 -9.83 3.58
CA ILE A 263 -16.89 -9.08 3.82
C ILE A 263 -15.88 -9.96 4.53
N LEU A 264 -14.72 -10.14 3.88
CA LEU A 264 -13.55 -10.74 4.47
C LEU A 264 -12.76 -9.65 5.22
N THR A 265 -12.65 -9.76 6.52
CA THR A 265 -11.73 -8.94 7.32
C THR A 265 -10.41 -9.67 7.47
N ILE A 266 -9.31 -9.00 7.14
CA ILE A 266 -7.98 -9.56 7.25
C ILE A 266 -7.06 -8.58 8.00
N PRO A 267 -6.28 -9.04 9.01
CA PRO A 267 -5.32 -8.20 9.68
C PRO A 267 -4.16 -7.83 8.75
N PHE A 268 -3.54 -6.66 8.99
CA PHE A 268 -2.46 -6.16 8.14
C PHE A 268 -1.31 -7.17 8.00
N TYR A 269 -0.92 -7.83 9.07
CA TYR A 269 0.18 -8.81 9.04
C TYR A 269 -0.14 -10.09 8.23
N GLN A 270 -1.41 -10.37 7.93
CA GLN A 270 -1.80 -11.48 7.04
C GLN A 270 -2.05 -11.01 5.60
N PHE A 271 -2.19 -9.73 5.36
CA PHE A 271 -2.51 -9.22 4.03
C PHE A 271 -1.47 -9.59 2.95
N PRO A 272 -0.14 -9.63 3.21
CA PRO A 272 0.85 -10.07 2.23
C PRO A 272 0.57 -11.45 1.63
N PHE A 273 0.02 -12.38 2.44
CA PHE A 273 -0.34 -13.71 2.00
C PHE A 273 -1.58 -13.69 1.10
N LEU A 274 -2.59 -12.91 1.48
CA LEU A 274 -3.78 -12.73 0.65
C LEU A 274 -3.44 -12.06 -0.68
N ALA A 275 -2.59 -11.04 -0.67
CA ALA A 275 -2.11 -10.39 -1.88
C ALA A 275 -1.41 -11.38 -2.82
N ASN A 276 -0.60 -12.31 -2.26
CA ASN A 276 0.03 -13.38 -3.01
C ASN A 276 -0.98 -14.38 -3.55
N ASP A 277 -1.99 -14.75 -2.78
CA ASP A 277 -3.01 -15.71 -3.25
C ASP A 277 -3.89 -15.10 -4.34
N ILE A 278 -4.33 -13.86 -4.20
CA ILE A 278 -5.13 -13.14 -5.21
C ILE A 278 -4.39 -13.06 -6.56
N SER A 279 -3.06 -12.99 -6.55
CA SER A 279 -2.25 -12.89 -7.78
C SER A 279 -2.13 -14.22 -8.55
N LYS A 280 -2.50 -15.34 -7.94
CA LYS A 280 -2.43 -16.66 -8.57
C LYS A 280 -3.59 -16.88 -9.54
N GLU A 281 -3.33 -17.57 -10.64
CA GLU A 281 -4.35 -17.91 -11.65
C GLU A 281 -5.42 -18.86 -11.12
N ASP A 282 -5.09 -19.67 -10.11
CA ASP A 282 -5.97 -20.66 -9.47
C ASP A 282 -6.61 -20.17 -8.17
N PHE A 283 -6.59 -18.85 -7.92
CA PHE A 283 -7.18 -18.29 -6.70
C PHE A 283 -8.68 -18.60 -6.60
N ASP A 284 -9.03 -19.33 -5.56
CA ASP A 284 -10.41 -19.69 -5.23
C ASP A 284 -10.89 -18.96 -3.98
N HIS A 285 -11.62 -17.87 -4.18
CA HIS A 285 -12.19 -17.07 -3.09
C HIS A 285 -13.30 -17.80 -2.31
N THR A 286 -13.89 -18.87 -2.87
CA THR A 286 -14.96 -19.61 -2.20
C THR A 286 -14.47 -20.32 -0.93
N LYS A 287 -13.15 -20.51 -0.79
CA LYS A 287 -12.53 -21.03 0.43
C LYS A 287 -12.80 -20.15 1.66
N PHE A 288 -13.02 -18.86 1.48
CA PHE A 288 -13.32 -17.92 2.56
C PHE A 288 -14.81 -17.88 2.89
N ILE A 289 -15.68 -18.31 1.97
CA ILE A 289 -17.14 -18.19 2.08
C ILE A 289 -17.74 -19.40 2.82
N LYS A 290 -17.00 -20.51 2.87
CA LYS A 290 -17.40 -21.74 3.55
C LYS A 290 -17.25 -21.58 5.06
#